data_bc23e90263c9d3f01f06427db928e238
#
_entry.id   bc23e90263c9d3f01f06427db928e238
#
_cell.length_a   1.000
_cell.length_b   1.000
_cell.length_c   1.000
_cell.angle_alpha   90.00
_cell.angle_beta   90.00
_cell.angle_gamma   90.00
#
_symmetry.space_group_name_H-M   'P 1'
#
loop_
_entity.id
_entity.type
_entity.pdbx_description
1 polymer ?
#
loop_
_entity_poly.entity_id
_entity_poly.type
_entity_poly.pdbx_seq_one_letter_code
_entity_poly.pdbx_strand_id
1 'polypeptide(L)'
;MMEKNKLVTIGVIVALVLVGAYLLMGNQPTVRAQGESTIEVIPDKVSVYLVIETRNESQSVSQLENTRIAERVREQLSFRGVAAENIQFSGFSSYPEYDYTNGRSVPIGFVTRQDVIVEVSDFAHVSDVVTAGIAGGAYVSTISLELSQDAQSRYK
;
A
#
# COMPACT_ATOMS: atom_id res chain seq x y z
N MET A 1 6.39 -40.74 -72.90
CA MET A 1 7.50 -40.26 -72.10
C MET A 1 7.45 -38.77 -71.79
N MET A 2 6.80 -37.96 -72.62
CA MET A 2 6.67 -36.47 -72.48
C MET A 2 5.68 -36.01 -71.37
N GLU A 3 4.65 -36.80 -71.02
CA GLU A 3 3.67 -36.39 -70.02
C GLU A 3 4.16 -36.46 -68.58
N LYS A 4 5.00 -37.45 -68.24
CA LYS A 4 5.54 -37.59 -66.86
C LYS A 4 6.44 -36.42 -66.50
N ASN A 5 7.24 -35.90 -67.45
CA ASN A 5 8.11 -34.75 -67.17
C ASN A 5 7.30 -33.45 -66.97
N LYS A 6 6.16 -33.26 -67.64
CA LYS A 6 5.29 -32.10 -67.43
C LYS A 6 4.63 -32.13 -66.05
N LEU A 7 4.21 -33.33 -65.58
CA LEU A 7 3.65 -33.51 -64.25
C LEU A 7 4.66 -33.20 -63.13
N VAL A 8 5.91 -33.63 -63.30
CA VAL A 8 7.00 -33.35 -62.36
C VAL A 8 7.31 -31.85 -62.32
N THR A 9 7.35 -31.20 -63.48
CA THR A 9 7.63 -29.75 -63.58
C THR A 9 6.53 -28.93 -62.89
N ILE A 10 5.25 -29.31 -63.07
CA ILE A 10 4.12 -28.65 -62.41
C ILE A 10 4.19 -28.86 -60.88
N GLY A 11 4.51 -30.04 -60.40
CA GLY A 11 4.69 -30.32 -58.99
C GLY A 11 5.80 -29.48 -58.32
N VAL A 12 6.93 -29.31 -59.01
CA VAL A 12 8.02 -28.45 -58.51
C VAL A 12 7.61 -26.96 -58.47
N ILE A 13 6.92 -26.47 -59.47
CA ILE A 13 6.44 -25.08 -59.48
C ILE A 13 5.44 -24.85 -58.35
N VAL A 14 4.49 -25.74 -58.11
CA VAL A 14 3.53 -25.64 -57.01
C VAL A 14 4.23 -25.67 -55.63
N ALA A 15 5.22 -26.55 -55.48
CA ALA A 15 6.01 -26.60 -54.24
C ALA A 15 6.79 -25.31 -53.97
N LEU A 16 7.40 -24.70 -55.04
CA LEU A 16 8.10 -23.45 -54.91
C LEU A 16 7.16 -22.26 -54.58
N VAL A 17 5.95 -22.25 -55.16
CA VAL A 17 4.94 -21.23 -54.82
C VAL A 17 4.46 -21.39 -53.40
N LEU A 18 4.23 -22.61 -52.89
CA LEU A 18 3.83 -22.86 -51.52
C LEU A 18 4.94 -22.47 -50.50
N VAL A 19 6.19 -22.77 -50.83
CA VAL A 19 7.34 -22.34 -49.98
C VAL A 19 7.49 -20.82 -49.99
N GLY A 20 7.35 -20.18 -51.16
CA GLY A 20 7.36 -18.72 -51.26
C GLY A 20 6.23 -18.05 -50.49
N ALA A 21 5.01 -18.61 -50.57
CA ALA A 21 3.86 -18.13 -49.79
C ALA A 21 4.09 -18.30 -48.26
N TYR A 22 4.66 -19.43 -47.85
CA TYR A 22 4.98 -19.70 -46.46
C TYR A 22 6.04 -18.72 -45.91
N LEU A 23 7.09 -18.42 -46.68
CA LEU A 23 8.08 -17.46 -46.32
C LEU A 23 7.58 -16.01 -46.26
N LEU A 24 6.59 -15.67 -47.06
CA LEU A 24 5.94 -14.34 -47.07
C LEU A 24 4.91 -14.21 -45.95
N MET A 25 4.29 -15.29 -45.49
CA MET A 25 3.35 -15.29 -44.37
C MET A 25 4.03 -15.35 -42.97
N GLY A 26 5.29 -15.78 -42.93
CA GLY A 26 6.07 -15.85 -41.69
C GLY A 26 6.82 -14.56 -41.42
N ASN A 27 6.36 -13.78 -40.46
CA ASN A 27 6.93 -12.61 -39.79
C ASN A 27 6.18 -11.31 -40.06
N GLN A 28 5.00 -11.22 -39.50
CA GLN A 28 4.43 -9.90 -39.20
C GLN A 28 5.19 -9.35 -38.00
N PRO A 29 5.99 -8.29 -38.12
CA PRO A 29 6.64 -7.68 -36.97
C PRO A 29 5.56 -7.09 -36.05
N THR A 30 5.39 -7.70 -34.88
CA THR A 30 4.48 -7.18 -33.86
C THR A 30 5.20 -6.05 -33.12
N VAL A 31 4.83 -4.81 -33.36
CA VAL A 31 5.29 -3.66 -32.59
C VAL A 31 4.43 -3.58 -31.34
N ARG A 32 5.00 -3.86 -30.18
CA ARG A 32 4.37 -3.56 -28.91
C ARG A 32 4.79 -2.14 -28.50
N ALA A 33 3.86 -1.22 -28.52
CA ALA A 33 4.03 0.10 -27.95
C ALA A 33 3.44 0.08 -26.53
N GLN A 34 4.28 0.35 -25.53
CA GLN A 34 3.86 0.54 -24.14
C GLN A 34 3.92 2.03 -23.87
N GLY A 35 2.77 2.65 -23.66
CA GLY A 35 2.67 4.06 -23.29
C GLY A 35 2.56 4.15 -21.78
N GLU A 36 3.40 4.96 -21.13
CA GLU A 36 3.28 5.36 -19.74
C GLU A 36 2.69 6.78 -19.72
N SER A 37 1.64 6.96 -18.94
CA SER A 37 1.00 8.26 -18.74
C SER A 37 1.07 8.60 -17.26
N THR A 38 1.75 9.70 -16.92
CA THR A 38 1.78 10.25 -15.57
C THR A 38 0.70 11.32 -15.47
N ILE A 39 -0.22 11.15 -14.54
CA ILE A 39 -1.25 12.14 -14.22
C ILE A 39 -0.86 12.81 -12.90
N GLU A 40 -0.62 14.10 -12.91
CA GLU A 40 -0.48 14.90 -11.70
C GLU A 40 -1.87 15.15 -11.11
N VAL A 41 -2.09 14.69 -9.89
CA VAL A 41 -3.37 14.85 -9.19
C VAL A 41 -3.13 15.53 -7.86
N ILE A 42 -3.97 16.52 -7.53
CA ILE A 42 -3.91 17.21 -6.25
C ILE A 42 -4.54 16.33 -5.18
N PRO A 43 -3.82 15.99 -4.09
CA PRO A 43 -4.38 15.25 -2.96
C PRO A 43 -5.57 15.99 -2.35
N ASP A 44 -6.62 15.26 -2.00
CA ASP A 44 -7.84 15.78 -1.39
C ASP A 44 -8.10 15.22 0.02
N LYS A 45 -7.17 14.40 0.54
CA LYS A 45 -7.24 13.78 1.85
C LYS A 45 -5.87 13.75 2.51
N VAL A 46 -5.85 13.93 3.83
CA VAL A 46 -4.67 13.71 4.67
C VAL A 46 -4.92 12.54 5.60
N SER A 47 -3.99 11.60 5.66
CA SER A 47 -3.96 10.54 6.67
C SER A 47 -2.87 10.86 7.70
N VAL A 48 -3.28 11.04 8.94
CA VAL A 48 -2.37 11.24 10.08
C VAL A 48 -2.19 9.90 10.78
N TYR A 49 -0.99 9.39 10.79
CA TYR A 49 -0.62 8.13 11.44
C TYR A 49 -0.06 8.41 12.82
N LEU A 50 -0.77 7.97 13.84
CA LEU A 50 -0.38 8.06 15.24
C LEU A 50 -0.02 6.68 15.76
N VAL A 51 0.86 6.61 16.74
CA VAL A 51 1.25 5.36 17.40
C VAL A 51 1.10 5.53 18.90
N ILE A 52 0.49 4.55 19.52
CA ILE A 52 0.42 4.38 20.97
C ILE A 52 1.38 3.26 21.33
N GLU A 53 2.34 3.55 22.19
CA GLU A 53 3.30 2.56 22.67
C GLU A 53 3.43 2.63 24.17
N THR A 54 3.31 1.48 24.82
CA THR A 54 3.45 1.34 26.28
C THR A 54 4.47 0.26 26.61
N ARG A 55 5.19 0.44 27.71
CA ARG A 55 6.17 -0.52 28.22
C ARG A 55 5.89 -0.83 29.66
N ASN A 56 5.92 -2.10 30.02
CA ASN A 56 5.76 -2.57 31.41
C ASN A 56 6.42 -3.93 31.61
N GLU A 57 6.86 -4.24 32.82
CA GLU A 57 7.36 -5.57 33.15
C GLU A 57 6.29 -6.66 32.99
N SER A 58 5.02 -6.30 33.18
CA SER A 58 3.86 -7.17 32.97
C SER A 58 3.20 -6.88 31.63
N GLN A 59 3.04 -7.91 30.81
CA GLN A 59 2.36 -7.82 29.52
C GLN A 59 0.92 -7.31 29.65
N SER A 60 0.18 -7.83 30.64
CA SER A 60 -1.22 -7.45 30.86
C SER A 60 -1.36 -5.97 31.28
N VAL A 61 -0.40 -5.47 32.09
CA VAL A 61 -0.39 -4.06 32.47
C VAL A 61 -0.07 -3.18 31.27
N SER A 62 0.95 -3.54 30.46
CA SER A 62 1.28 -2.80 29.24
C SER A 62 0.09 -2.73 28.29
N GLN A 63 -0.65 -3.83 28.11
CA GLN A 63 -1.86 -3.86 27.25
C GLN A 63 -2.98 -2.98 27.82
N LEU A 64 -3.22 -3.03 29.14
CA LEU A 64 -4.24 -2.22 29.77
C LEU A 64 -3.94 -0.72 29.67
N GLU A 65 -2.70 -0.33 29.88
CA GLU A 65 -2.24 1.06 29.72
C GLU A 65 -2.40 1.53 28.28
N ASN A 66 -2.06 0.68 27.29
CA ASN A 66 -2.23 0.99 25.89
C ASN A 66 -3.71 1.24 25.55
N THR A 67 -4.61 0.37 26.01
CA THR A 67 -6.06 0.56 25.81
C THR A 67 -6.57 1.87 26.42
N ARG A 68 -6.12 2.22 27.62
CA ARG A 68 -6.50 3.50 28.27
C ARG A 68 -6.02 4.71 27.50
N ILE A 69 -4.81 4.65 26.92
CA ILE A 69 -4.30 5.70 26.06
C ILE A 69 -5.13 5.78 24.77
N ALA A 70 -5.48 4.64 24.17
CA ALA A 70 -6.31 4.61 22.98
C ALA A 70 -7.68 5.27 23.18
N GLU A 71 -8.32 5.02 24.33
CA GLU A 71 -9.56 5.68 24.71
C GLU A 71 -9.40 7.20 24.84
N ARG A 72 -8.34 7.66 25.53
CA ARG A 72 -8.05 9.09 25.64
C ARG A 72 -7.77 9.75 24.31
N VAL A 73 -7.01 9.09 23.43
CA VAL A 73 -6.76 9.58 22.06
C VAL A 73 -8.05 9.76 21.31
N ARG A 74 -8.96 8.76 21.37
CA ARG A 74 -10.28 8.84 20.74
C ARG A 74 -11.09 10.01 21.29
N GLU A 75 -11.14 10.19 22.61
CA GLU A 75 -11.85 11.29 23.26
C GLU A 75 -11.31 12.66 22.83
N GLN A 76 -9.96 12.83 22.81
CA GLN A 76 -9.33 14.08 22.39
C GLN A 76 -9.60 14.40 20.91
N LEU A 77 -9.55 13.39 20.03
CA LEU A 77 -9.88 13.56 18.61
C LEU A 77 -11.36 13.94 18.42
N SER A 78 -12.26 13.24 19.12
CA SER A 78 -13.70 13.56 19.07
C SER A 78 -14.02 14.96 19.61
N PHE A 79 -13.32 15.39 20.67
CA PHE A 79 -13.44 16.76 21.20
C PHE A 79 -13.05 17.82 20.18
N ARG A 80 -12.12 17.51 19.29
CA ARG A 80 -11.71 18.39 18.16
C ARG A 80 -12.60 18.24 16.91
N GLY A 81 -13.72 17.52 17.01
CA GLY A 81 -14.69 17.36 15.93
C GLY A 81 -14.34 16.30 14.90
N VAL A 82 -13.34 15.44 15.17
CA VAL A 82 -13.05 14.30 14.29
C VAL A 82 -14.16 13.26 14.43
N ALA A 83 -14.81 12.92 13.33
CA ALA A 83 -15.88 11.93 13.31
C ALA A 83 -15.30 10.52 13.58
N ALA A 84 -16.07 9.67 14.25
CA ALA A 84 -15.62 8.35 14.67
C ALA A 84 -15.24 7.44 13.49
N GLU A 85 -15.92 7.58 12.36
CA GLU A 85 -15.65 6.87 11.10
C GLU A 85 -14.30 7.23 10.49
N ASN A 86 -13.73 8.39 10.83
CA ASN A 86 -12.44 8.86 10.36
C ASN A 86 -11.29 8.44 11.29
N ILE A 87 -11.57 7.73 12.38
CA ILE A 87 -10.58 7.24 13.35
C ILE A 87 -10.52 5.72 13.29
N GLN A 88 -9.44 5.18 12.77
CA GLN A 88 -9.23 3.74 12.69
C GLN A 88 -8.10 3.30 13.60
N PHE A 89 -8.39 2.36 14.51
CA PHE A 89 -7.41 1.68 15.35
C PHE A 89 -7.03 0.35 14.72
N SER A 90 -5.73 0.07 14.60
CA SER A 90 -5.22 -1.14 13.97
C SER A 90 -3.90 -1.58 14.59
N GLY A 91 -3.41 -2.74 14.18
CA GLY A 91 -2.05 -3.17 14.51
C GLY A 91 -1.78 -3.41 15.99
N PHE A 92 -2.80 -3.75 16.81
CA PHE A 92 -2.57 -4.06 18.23
C PHE A 92 -1.66 -5.28 18.38
N SER A 93 -0.46 -5.06 18.93
CA SER A 93 0.55 -6.09 19.14
C SER A 93 1.24 -5.91 20.48
N SER A 94 1.60 -7.02 21.12
CA SER A 94 2.35 -7.02 22.38
C SER A 94 3.43 -8.09 22.33
N TYR A 95 4.67 -7.70 22.59
CA TYR A 95 5.84 -8.57 22.47
C TYR A 95 6.85 -8.28 23.56
N PRO A 96 7.70 -9.29 23.96
CA PRO A 96 8.74 -9.09 24.94
C PRO A 96 9.84 -8.16 24.42
N GLU A 97 10.33 -7.29 25.30
CA GLU A 97 11.48 -6.41 25.08
C GLU A 97 12.71 -7.03 25.74
N TYR A 98 13.85 -6.98 25.05
CA TYR A 98 15.11 -7.55 25.53
C TYR A 98 16.22 -6.49 25.55
N ASP A 99 17.02 -6.50 26.61
CA ASP A 99 18.29 -5.81 26.66
C ASP A 99 19.40 -6.73 26.11
N TYR A 100 20.18 -6.23 25.17
CA TYR A 100 21.31 -6.93 24.54
C TYR A 100 22.67 -6.45 25.06
N THR A 101 22.71 -5.89 26.24
CA THR A 101 23.96 -5.40 26.85
C THR A 101 24.89 -6.59 27.19
N ASN A 102 26.19 -6.42 26.93
CA ASN A 102 27.23 -7.42 27.23
C ASN A 102 27.09 -8.79 26.52
N GLY A 103 26.48 -8.83 25.32
CA GLY A 103 26.36 -10.05 24.53
C GLY A 103 25.38 -11.09 25.07
N ARG A 104 24.53 -10.71 26.01
CA ARG A 104 23.43 -11.53 26.55
C ARG A 104 22.11 -10.86 26.28
N SER A 105 21.13 -11.68 25.93
CA SER A 105 19.73 -11.24 25.77
C SER A 105 19.01 -11.44 27.10
N VAL A 106 18.63 -10.35 27.76
CA VAL A 106 17.91 -10.37 29.04
C VAL A 106 16.54 -9.75 28.82
N PRO A 107 15.44 -10.45 29.14
CA PRO A 107 14.11 -9.86 29.04
C PRO A 107 13.96 -8.73 30.07
N ILE A 108 13.50 -7.56 29.63
CA ILE A 108 13.33 -6.36 30.48
C ILE A 108 11.86 -5.96 30.63
N GLY A 109 10.96 -6.59 29.89
CA GLY A 109 9.54 -6.32 29.98
C GLY A 109 8.79 -6.63 28.69
N PHE A 110 7.67 -5.94 28.50
CA PHE A 110 6.82 -6.08 27.32
C PHE A 110 6.52 -4.70 26.74
N VAL A 111 6.53 -4.62 25.43
CA VAL A 111 6.07 -3.46 24.66
C VAL A 111 4.72 -3.81 24.05
N THR A 112 3.74 -2.94 24.23
CA THR A 112 2.47 -2.99 23.49
C THR A 112 2.37 -1.80 22.57
N ARG A 113 2.08 -2.05 21.31
CA ARG A 113 1.95 -1.03 20.27
C ARG A 113 0.60 -1.14 19.59
N GLN A 114 0.00 0.01 19.30
CA GLN A 114 -1.21 0.15 18.52
C GLN A 114 -1.09 1.35 17.59
N ASP A 115 -1.48 1.16 16.34
CA ASP A 115 -1.49 2.22 15.35
C ASP A 115 -2.89 2.84 15.26
N VAL A 116 -2.95 4.16 15.07
CA VAL A 116 -4.17 4.93 14.89
C VAL A 116 -4.04 5.74 13.61
N ILE A 117 -4.98 5.57 12.71
CA ILE A 117 -5.04 6.32 11.46
C ILE A 117 -6.22 7.28 11.56
N VAL A 118 -5.96 8.57 11.33
CA VAL A 118 -6.98 9.61 11.33
C VAL A 118 -7.04 10.23 9.94
N GLU A 119 -8.19 10.10 9.28
CA GLU A 119 -8.43 10.70 7.98
C GLU A 119 -9.02 12.10 8.12
N VAL A 120 -8.44 13.07 7.41
CA VAL A 120 -8.82 14.48 7.44
C VAL A 120 -8.97 14.99 6.01
N SER A 121 -10.13 15.53 5.67
CA SER A 121 -10.38 16.13 4.35
C SER A 121 -10.03 17.62 4.30
N ASP A 122 -10.05 18.30 5.45
CA ASP A 122 -9.65 19.70 5.57
C ASP A 122 -8.25 19.83 6.15
N PHE A 123 -7.33 20.27 5.33
CA PHE A 123 -5.91 20.46 5.69
C PHE A 123 -5.70 21.40 6.89
N ALA A 124 -6.63 22.35 7.13
CA ALA A 124 -6.57 23.26 8.27
C ALA A 124 -6.68 22.53 9.62
N HIS A 125 -7.36 21.38 9.65
CA HIS A 125 -7.59 20.59 10.87
C HIS A 125 -6.46 19.60 11.20
N VAL A 126 -5.46 19.45 10.34
CA VAL A 126 -4.35 18.50 10.57
C VAL A 126 -3.60 18.82 11.87
N SER A 127 -3.34 20.11 12.16
CA SER A 127 -2.66 20.52 13.39
C SER A 127 -3.47 20.22 14.65
N ASP A 128 -4.79 20.30 14.57
CA ASP A 128 -5.69 19.96 15.67
C ASP A 128 -5.68 18.46 15.96
N VAL A 129 -5.68 17.63 14.91
CA VAL A 129 -5.58 16.16 15.01
C VAL A 129 -4.24 15.76 15.64
N VAL A 130 -3.13 16.34 15.19
CA VAL A 130 -1.80 16.08 15.75
C VAL A 130 -1.75 16.47 17.23
N THR A 131 -2.25 17.66 17.58
CA THR A 131 -2.30 18.14 18.96
C THR A 131 -3.16 17.24 19.84
N ALA A 132 -4.34 16.81 19.35
CA ALA A 132 -5.24 15.92 20.07
C ALA A 132 -4.61 14.54 20.29
N GLY A 133 -3.96 13.98 19.28
CA GLY A 133 -3.26 12.69 19.38
C GLY A 133 -2.17 12.72 20.45
N ILE A 134 -1.33 13.76 20.45
CA ILE A 134 -0.25 13.94 21.43
C ILE A 134 -0.84 14.16 22.83
N ALA A 135 -1.88 14.99 22.97
CA ALA A 135 -2.56 15.23 24.25
C ALA A 135 -3.18 13.93 24.82
N GLY A 136 -3.66 13.03 23.96
CA GLY A 136 -4.14 11.71 24.35
C GLY A 136 -3.05 10.74 24.79
N GLY A 137 -1.80 10.98 24.41
CA GLY A 137 -0.63 10.15 24.74
C GLY A 137 -0.10 9.32 23.58
N ALA A 138 -0.53 9.59 22.35
CA ALA A 138 0.08 9.04 21.14
C ALA A 138 1.23 9.91 20.65
N TYR A 139 2.07 9.37 19.76
CA TYR A 139 3.03 10.19 19.00
C TYR A 139 2.73 10.07 17.50
N VAL A 140 3.13 11.09 16.75
CA VAL A 140 2.95 11.12 15.30
C VAL A 140 4.05 10.30 14.64
N SER A 141 3.67 9.32 13.84
CA SER A 141 4.59 8.51 13.04
C SER A 141 4.80 9.14 11.67
N THR A 142 3.71 9.49 11.00
CA THR A 142 3.75 10.02 9.62
C THR A 142 2.49 10.83 9.33
N ILE A 143 2.59 11.74 8.38
CA ILE A 143 1.45 12.43 7.77
C ILE A 143 1.56 12.20 6.26
N SER A 144 0.54 11.61 5.66
CA SER A 144 0.48 11.28 4.24
C SER A 144 -0.61 12.06 3.54
N LEU A 145 -0.28 12.59 2.36
CA LEU A 145 -1.23 13.22 1.46
C LEU A 145 -1.73 12.16 0.48
N GLU A 146 -3.03 11.95 0.42
CA GLU A 146 -3.63 10.88 -0.36
C GLU A 146 -4.79 11.40 -1.22
N LEU A 147 -5.17 10.57 -2.18
CA LEU A 147 -6.40 10.76 -2.94
C LEU A 147 -7.50 9.93 -2.31
N SER A 148 -8.66 10.55 -2.10
CA SER A 148 -9.87 9.81 -1.71
C SER A 148 -10.25 8.76 -2.76
N GLN A 149 -11.00 7.75 -2.37
CA GLN A 149 -11.47 6.71 -3.30
C GLN A 149 -12.30 7.29 -4.44
N ASP A 150 -13.07 8.34 -4.17
CA ASP A 150 -13.87 9.05 -5.16
C ASP A 150 -12.98 9.78 -6.19
N ALA A 151 -11.91 10.43 -5.72
CA ALA A 151 -10.93 11.04 -6.60
C ALA A 151 -10.20 9.99 -7.45
N GLN A 152 -9.74 8.89 -6.85
CA GLN A 152 -9.08 7.80 -7.58
C GLN A 152 -9.96 7.17 -8.66
N SER A 153 -11.28 7.07 -8.42
CA SER A 153 -12.22 6.49 -9.39
C SER A 153 -12.42 7.35 -10.65
N ARG A 154 -12.18 8.66 -10.56
CA ARG A 154 -12.30 9.61 -11.69
C ARG A 154 -11.13 9.53 -12.67
N TYR A 155 -10.01 8.94 -12.25
CA TYR A 155 -8.77 8.86 -13.03
C TYR A 155 -8.47 7.42 -13.53
N LYS A 156 -9.39 6.49 -13.34
CA LYS A 156 -9.36 5.13 -13.92
C LYS A 156 -10.15 5.09 -15.22
#